data_83507686d035f197e548d47a4218aecc
#
_entry.id   83507686d035f197e548d47a4218aecc
#
_cell.length_a   1.000
_cell.length_b   1.000
_cell.length_c   1.000
_cell.angle_alpha   90.00
_cell.angle_beta   90.00
_cell.angle_gamma   90.00
#
_symmetry.space_group_name_H-M   'P 1'
#
loop_
_entity.id
_entity.type
_entity.pdbx_description
1 polymer ?
#
loop_
_entity_poly.entity_id
_entity_poly.type
_entity_poly.pdbx_seq_one_letter_code
_entity_poly.pdbx_strand_id
1 'polypeptide(L)' 'MKVVCNKKSPVVFKNVAIGTCFAPSNNAERIYMKIANELMPLMDEDGSYVTAIDVETMEWEFVQGDQVIYPYEAEIHIL' A
#
# COMPACT_ATOMS: atom_id res chain seq x y z
N MET A 1 -11.13 8.12 -18.12
CA MET A 1 -10.31 7.10 -17.42
C MET A 1 -11.04 6.65 -16.16
N LYS A 2 -11.07 5.36 -15.92
CA LYS A 2 -11.74 4.79 -14.75
C LYS A 2 -10.77 3.85 -14.04
N VAL A 3 -10.72 3.93 -12.71
CA VAL A 3 -9.93 3.03 -11.88
C VAL A 3 -10.87 2.09 -11.14
N VAL A 4 -10.64 0.80 -11.27
CA VAL A 4 -11.41 -0.24 -10.58
C VAL A 4 -10.46 -0.98 -9.63
N CYS A 5 -10.83 -1.08 -8.35
CA CYS A 5 -10.05 -1.78 -7.33
C CYS A 5 -10.87 -2.91 -6.74
N ASN A 6 -10.33 -4.12 -6.79
CA ASN A 6 -10.93 -5.32 -6.19
C ASN A 6 -10.01 -5.85 -5.10
N LYS A 7 -10.53 -5.97 -3.87
CA LYS A 7 -9.75 -6.46 -2.73
C LYS A 7 -9.53 -7.96 -2.85
N LYS A 8 -8.28 -8.40 -2.66
CA LYS A 8 -7.86 -9.79 -2.69
C LYS A 8 -7.74 -10.38 -1.29
N SER A 9 -7.43 -11.68 -1.22
CA SER A 9 -7.18 -12.38 0.03
C SER A 9 -5.99 -11.78 0.79
N PRO A 10 -5.98 -11.86 2.14
CA PRO A 10 -4.89 -11.29 2.94
C PRO A 10 -3.55 -11.95 2.65
N VAL A 11 -2.51 -11.14 2.63
CA VAL A 11 -1.12 -11.58 2.50
C VAL A 11 -0.24 -10.72 3.42
N VAL A 12 0.99 -11.14 3.67
CA VAL A 12 1.93 -10.31 4.41
C VAL A 12 2.55 -9.26 3.49
N PHE A 13 2.82 -8.07 4.04
CA PHE A 13 3.30 -6.91 3.27
C PHE A 13 4.56 -7.20 2.46
N LYS A 14 5.51 -7.96 3.02
CA LYS A 14 6.78 -8.27 2.35
C LYS A 14 6.61 -9.07 1.05
N ASN A 15 5.47 -9.77 0.90
CA ASN A 15 5.20 -10.63 -0.26
C ASN A 15 4.54 -9.91 -1.43
N VAL A 16 4.18 -8.64 -1.28
CA VAL A 16 3.61 -7.86 -2.38
C VAL A 16 4.68 -7.00 -3.05
N ALA A 17 4.50 -6.75 -4.33
CA ALA A 17 5.43 -5.92 -5.10
C ALA A 17 5.26 -4.44 -4.76
N ILE A 18 6.34 -3.67 -4.89
CA ILE A 18 6.27 -2.21 -4.82
C ILE A 18 5.32 -1.71 -5.92
N GLY A 19 4.44 -0.79 -5.57
CA GLY A 19 3.38 -0.30 -6.44
C GLY A 19 2.04 -0.97 -6.21
N THR A 20 1.97 -2.01 -5.37
CA THR A 20 0.72 -2.69 -5.03
C THR A 20 -0.12 -1.82 -4.11
N CYS A 21 -1.38 -1.61 -4.47
CA CYS A 21 -2.36 -0.95 -3.60
C CYS A 21 -2.96 -1.97 -2.64
N PHE A 22 -3.20 -1.57 -1.40
CA PHE A 22 -3.73 -2.48 -0.38
C PHE A 22 -4.55 -1.72 0.67
N ALA A 23 -5.41 -2.45 1.36
CA ALA A 23 -6.06 -1.96 2.57
C ALA A 23 -5.29 -2.47 3.80
N PRO A 24 -5.11 -1.63 4.84
CA PRO A 24 -4.37 -2.04 6.05
C PRO A 24 -5.14 -3.03 6.92
N SER A 25 -6.46 -3.11 6.75
CA SER A 25 -7.30 -4.07 7.43
C SER A 25 -8.50 -4.44 6.56
N ASN A 26 -9.19 -5.52 6.93
CA ASN A 26 -10.34 -6.00 6.15
C ASN A 26 -11.50 -4.98 6.08
N ASN A 27 -11.62 -4.12 7.09
CA ASN A 27 -12.70 -3.13 7.18
C ASN A 27 -12.23 -1.70 6.86
N ALA A 28 -10.96 -1.53 6.47
CA ALA A 28 -10.44 -0.20 6.21
C ALA A 28 -10.99 0.36 4.90
N GLU A 29 -11.37 1.63 4.93
CA GLU A 29 -11.78 2.37 3.73
C GLU A 29 -10.59 3.05 3.06
N ARG A 30 -9.43 3.08 3.73
CA ARG A 30 -8.21 3.68 3.21
C ARG A 30 -7.51 2.75 2.24
N ILE A 31 -6.90 3.34 1.23
CA ILE A 31 -6.07 2.63 0.26
C ILE A 31 -4.65 3.15 0.38
N TYR A 32 -3.72 2.24 0.62
CA TYR A 32 -2.29 2.54 0.63
C TYR A 32 -1.62 1.93 -0.58
N MET A 33 -0.47 2.44 -0.94
CA MET A 33 0.40 1.86 -1.96
C MET A 33 1.75 1.56 -1.35
N LYS A 34 2.26 0.35 -1.57
CA LYS A 34 3.62 -0.01 -1.16
C LYS A 34 4.62 0.75 -2.02
N ILE A 35 5.53 1.47 -1.37
CA ILE A 35 6.57 2.27 -2.05
C ILE A 35 7.98 1.81 -1.74
N ALA A 36 8.16 0.98 -0.70
CA ALA A 36 9.47 0.45 -0.32
C ALA A 36 9.31 -0.83 0.51
N ASN A 37 10.39 -1.59 0.63
CA ASN A 37 10.46 -2.76 1.51
C ASN A 37 10.97 -2.36 2.89
N GLU A 38 10.57 -3.11 3.93
CA GLU A 38 11.00 -2.85 5.30
C GLU A 38 12.52 -2.84 5.46
N LEU A 39 13.21 -3.72 4.73
CA LEU A 39 14.68 -3.83 4.79
C LEU A 39 15.40 -2.69 4.05
N MET A 40 14.72 -1.99 3.15
CA MET A 40 15.25 -0.85 2.40
C MET A 40 14.19 0.25 2.34
N PRO A 41 13.76 0.78 3.48
CA PRO A 41 12.70 1.78 3.51
C PRO A 41 13.17 3.12 2.96
N LEU A 42 12.21 3.94 2.54
CA LEU A 42 12.47 5.34 2.23
C LEU A 42 12.48 6.15 3.53
N MET A 43 13.05 7.34 3.49
CA MET A 43 13.10 8.25 4.61
C MET A 43 12.39 9.54 4.24
N ASP A 44 11.47 10.00 5.10
CA ASP A 44 10.79 11.27 4.90
C ASP A 44 11.66 12.45 5.37
N GLU A 45 11.12 13.67 5.28
CA GLU A 45 11.84 14.90 5.65
C GLU A 45 12.21 14.95 7.14
N ASP A 46 11.44 14.28 7.99
CA ASP A 46 11.65 14.24 9.43
C ASP A 46 12.63 13.13 9.86
N GLY A 47 13.14 12.35 8.92
CA GLY A 47 14.02 11.24 9.18
C GLY A 47 13.32 9.97 9.60
N SER A 48 11.99 9.89 9.46
CA SER A 48 11.21 8.69 9.73
C SER A 48 11.23 7.76 8.53
N TYR A 49 11.31 6.45 8.78
CA TYR A 49 11.26 5.47 7.71
C TYR A 49 9.82 5.25 7.26
N VAL A 50 9.62 5.07 5.96
CA VAL A 50 8.31 4.86 5.36
C VAL A 50 8.38 3.75 4.32
N THR A 51 7.31 2.95 4.23
CA THR A 51 7.19 1.85 3.26
C THR A 51 5.89 1.91 2.46
N ALA A 52 4.97 2.77 2.84
CA ALA A 52 3.68 2.91 2.17
C ALA A 52 3.21 4.36 2.21
N ILE A 53 2.28 4.69 1.34
CA ILE A 53 1.65 6.01 1.27
C ILE A 53 0.14 5.84 1.12
N ASP A 54 -0.62 6.65 1.86
CA ASP A 54 -2.07 6.74 1.66
C ASP A 54 -2.31 7.49 0.35
N VAL A 55 -2.97 6.84 -0.61
CA VAL A 55 -3.12 7.40 -1.96
C VAL A 55 -4.12 8.56 -2.03
N GLU A 56 -4.98 8.71 -1.01
CA GLU A 56 -5.95 9.80 -0.97
C GLU A 56 -5.41 11.03 -0.25
N THR A 57 -4.77 10.84 0.90
CA THR A 57 -4.26 11.94 1.73
C THR A 57 -2.80 12.25 1.48
N MET A 58 -2.07 11.35 0.80
CA MET A 58 -0.63 11.42 0.58
C MET A 58 0.19 11.35 1.88
N GLU A 59 -0.39 10.80 2.94
CA GLU A 59 0.31 10.57 4.20
C GLU A 59 1.24 9.37 4.11
N TRP A 60 2.41 9.49 4.71
CA TRP A 60 3.45 8.47 4.72
C TRP A 60 3.26 7.54 5.92
N GLU A 61 3.44 6.23 5.69
CA GLU A 61 3.29 5.23 6.72
C GLU A 61 4.44 4.23 6.71
N PHE A 62 4.77 3.68 7.88
CA PHE A 62 5.68 2.55 7.98
C PHE A 62 4.88 1.28 8.24
N VAL A 63 4.83 0.40 7.26
CA VAL A 63 4.18 -0.91 7.37
C VAL A 63 5.29 -1.96 7.48
N GLN A 64 5.20 -2.80 8.51
CA GLN A 64 6.17 -3.86 8.73
C GLN A 64 5.99 -4.98 7.70
N GLY A 65 7.09 -5.67 7.37
CA GLY A 65 7.07 -6.73 6.36
C GLY A 65 6.18 -7.91 6.73
N ASP A 66 6.02 -8.21 8.01
CA ASP A 66 5.20 -9.32 8.51
C ASP A 66 3.74 -8.93 8.79
N GLN A 67 3.39 -7.66 8.59
CA GLN A 67 2.02 -7.19 8.78
C GLN A 67 1.11 -7.77 7.70
N VAL A 68 -0.04 -8.29 8.12
CA VAL A 68 -1.06 -8.78 7.20
C VAL A 68 -1.81 -7.61 6.59
N ILE A 69 -1.90 -7.60 5.27
CA ILE A 69 -2.60 -6.59 4.50
C ILE A 69 -3.56 -7.24 3.51
N TYR A 70 -4.43 -6.45 2.92
CA TYR A 70 -5.45 -6.90 1.97
C TYR A 70 -5.22 -6.19 0.63
N PRO A 71 -4.43 -6.79 -0.29
CA PRO A 71 -4.11 -6.13 -1.54
C PRO A 71 -5.32 -5.98 -2.45
N TYR A 72 -5.33 -4.90 -3.21
CA TYR A 72 -6.31 -4.66 -4.26
C TYR A 72 -5.69 -4.98 -5.62
N GLU A 73 -6.52 -5.48 -6.52
CA GLU A 73 -6.22 -5.48 -7.93
C GLU A 73 -6.80 -4.19 -8.50
N ALA A 74 -5.94 -3.33 -9.05
CA ALA A 74 -6.36 -2.06 -9.62
C ALA A 74 -6.20 -2.10 -11.14
N GLU A 75 -7.26 -1.72 -11.85
CA GLU A 75 -7.25 -1.61 -13.30
C GLU A 75 -7.60 -0.18 -13.70
N ILE A 76 -6.91 0.32 -14.73
CA ILE A 76 -7.20 1.64 -15.28
C ILE A 76 -7.83 1.43 -16.66
N HIS A 77 -9.06 1.91 -16.81
CA HIS A 77 -9.79 1.86 -18.08
C HIS A 77 -9.80 3.25 -18.71
N ILE A 78 -9.36 3.32 -19.94
CA ILE A 78 -9.38 4.56 -20.74
C ILE A 78 -10.59 4.51 -21.65
N LEU A 79 -11.49 5.48 -21.45
CA LEU A 79 -12.72 5.59 -22.23
C LEU A 79 -12.55 6.55 -23.40
#